data_40d5363c19b72b0438ee8f908e0b1541
#
_entry.id   40d5363c19b72b0438ee8f908e0b1541
#
_cell.length_a   1.000
_cell.length_b   1.000
_cell.length_c   1.000
_cell.angle_alpha   90.00
_cell.angle_beta   90.00
_cell.angle_gamma   90.00
#
_symmetry.space_group_name_H-M   'P 1'
#
loop_
_entity.id
_entity.type
_entity.pdbx_description
1 polymer ?
#
loop_
_entity_poly.entity_id
_entity_poly.type
_entity_poly.pdbx_seq_one_letter_code
_entity_poly.pdbx_strand_id
1 'polypeptide(L)'
;MRYDKEVSFVTMGKESYNPTTGNYEVSADTSTTLWANITNMSENRITFLFGGLTVGAYVVRIQNHYDVPFDYLSFGGKNYNVKRNRKLRRGHTFEVSERL
;
A
#
# COMPACT_ATOMS: atom_id res chain seq x y z
N MET A 1 -19.01 2.13 -8.92
CA MET A 1 -17.91 1.81 -7.98
C MET A 1 -17.87 2.86 -6.89
N ARG A 2 -17.81 2.43 -5.66
CA ARG A 2 -17.75 3.34 -4.50
C ARG A 2 -16.34 3.44 -3.96
N TYR A 3 -15.90 4.66 -3.68
CA TYR A 3 -14.62 4.92 -3.01
C TYR A 3 -14.93 5.35 -1.57
N ASP A 4 -15.33 4.39 -0.75
CA ASP A 4 -15.86 4.62 0.60
C ASP A 4 -14.99 4.04 1.72
N LYS A 5 -13.84 3.48 1.38
CA LYS A 5 -12.87 2.95 2.35
C LYS A 5 -11.64 3.83 2.41
N GLU A 6 -11.12 4.03 3.61
CA GLU A 6 -9.87 4.77 3.78
C GLU A 6 -8.67 3.83 3.67
N VAL A 7 -7.71 4.22 2.86
CA VAL A 7 -6.44 3.50 2.70
C VAL A 7 -5.31 4.49 2.94
N SER A 8 -4.35 4.11 3.78
CA SER A 8 -3.17 4.92 4.05
C SER A 8 -1.97 4.36 3.31
N PHE A 9 -1.28 5.22 2.58
CA PHE A 9 0.00 4.90 1.93
C PHE A 9 1.09 5.32 2.90
N VAL A 10 1.82 4.35 3.44
CA VAL A 10 2.77 4.58 4.53
C VAL A 10 4.20 4.46 4.03
N THR A 11 5.01 5.48 4.34
CA THR A 11 6.45 5.47 4.11
C THR A 11 7.14 5.37 5.46
N MET A 12 7.94 4.31 5.64
CA MET A 12 8.69 4.12 6.87
C MET A 12 9.77 5.18 7.01
N GLY A 13 9.98 5.65 8.25
CA GLY A 13 11.05 6.56 8.58
C GLY A 13 12.41 5.93 8.33
N LYS A 14 13.39 6.75 7.94
CA LYS A 14 14.75 6.31 7.68
C LYS A 14 15.68 6.87 8.73
N GLU A 15 16.67 6.06 9.13
CA GLU A 15 17.75 6.52 9.97
C GLU A 15 18.74 7.32 9.13
N SER A 16 19.11 8.50 9.62
CA SER A 16 20.08 9.35 8.95
C SER A 16 21.09 9.91 9.95
N TYR A 17 22.35 10.04 9.52
CA TYR A 17 23.40 10.60 10.35
C TYR A 17 23.33 12.11 10.32
N ASN A 18 23.30 12.74 11.51
CA ASN A 18 23.36 14.19 11.65
C ASN A 18 24.78 14.60 12.07
N PRO A 19 25.56 15.20 11.16
CA PRO A 19 26.94 15.59 11.48
C PRO A 19 27.05 16.74 12.50
N THR A 20 26.00 17.52 12.67
CA THR A 20 25.98 18.62 13.65
C THR A 20 25.92 18.08 15.08
N THR A 21 25.12 17.05 15.34
CA THR A 21 24.98 16.44 16.67
C THR A 21 25.88 15.23 16.85
N GLY A 22 26.38 14.64 15.76
CA GLY A 22 27.15 13.41 15.79
C GLY A 22 26.32 12.17 16.06
N ASN A 23 25.00 12.25 16.01
CA ASN A 23 24.08 11.17 16.28
C ASN A 23 23.30 10.77 15.06
N TYR A 24 22.79 9.53 15.07
CA TYR A 24 21.81 9.06 14.08
C TYR A 24 20.43 9.50 14.51
N GLU A 25 19.71 10.10 13.58
CA GLU A 25 18.33 10.49 13.78
C GLU A 25 17.42 9.62 12.93
N VAL A 26 16.28 9.21 13.50
CA VAL A 26 15.28 8.41 12.79
C VAL A 26 14.09 9.31 12.48
N SER A 27 13.78 9.42 11.19
CA SER A 27 12.58 10.15 10.75
C SER A 27 11.34 9.36 11.14
N ALA A 28 10.27 10.08 11.51
CA ALA A 28 8.99 9.43 11.78
C ALA A 28 8.38 8.87 10.49
N ASP A 29 7.59 7.81 10.61
CA ASP A 29 6.82 7.29 9.49
C ASP A 29 5.84 8.36 9.02
N THR A 30 5.67 8.46 7.70
CA THR A 30 4.71 9.38 7.09
C THR A 30 3.62 8.59 6.39
N SER A 31 2.40 9.12 6.40
CA SER A 31 1.29 8.47 5.74
C SER A 31 0.39 9.49 5.03
N THR A 32 -0.21 9.05 3.93
CA THR A 32 -1.22 9.80 3.19
C THR A 32 -2.45 8.93 3.10
N THR A 33 -3.60 9.44 3.54
CA THR A 33 -4.86 8.71 3.52
C THR A 33 -5.71 9.15 2.35
N LEU A 34 -6.17 8.18 1.57
CA LEU A 34 -7.02 8.41 0.40
C LEU A 34 -8.25 7.51 0.48
N TRP A 35 -9.33 7.95 -0.16
CA TRP A 35 -10.53 7.13 -0.32
C TRP A 35 -10.31 6.12 -1.44
N ALA A 36 -10.72 4.89 -1.20
CA ALA A 36 -10.50 3.78 -2.13
C ALA A 36 -11.69 2.83 -2.17
N ASN A 37 -11.74 2.04 -3.24
CA ASN A 37 -12.59 0.87 -3.35
C ASN A 37 -11.74 -0.37 -3.09
N ILE A 38 -12.14 -1.19 -2.13
CA ILE A 38 -11.41 -2.40 -1.75
C ILE A 38 -12.29 -3.60 -2.02
N THR A 39 -11.79 -4.54 -2.83
CA THR A 39 -12.51 -5.78 -3.15
C THR A 39 -11.60 -6.99 -2.93
N ASN A 40 -12.21 -8.14 -2.68
CA ASN A 40 -11.49 -9.39 -2.56
C ASN A 40 -10.90 -9.78 -3.91
N MET A 41 -9.71 -10.38 -3.89
CA MET A 41 -9.09 -10.91 -5.08
C MET A 41 -9.63 -12.32 -5.36
N SER A 42 -9.87 -12.67 -6.63
CA SER A 42 -10.31 -14.00 -7.02
C SER A 42 -9.21 -15.04 -6.76
N GLU A 43 -9.59 -16.29 -6.51
CA GLU A 43 -8.63 -17.37 -6.29
C GLU A 43 -7.66 -17.56 -7.47
N ASN A 44 -8.16 -17.50 -8.68
CA ASN A 44 -7.32 -17.62 -9.87
C ASN A 44 -6.27 -16.51 -9.95
N ARG A 45 -6.65 -15.30 -9.59
CA ARG A 45 -5.73 -14.16 -9.58
C ARG A 45 -4.70 -14.29 -8.48
N ILE A 46 -5.11 -14.76 -7.30
CA ILE A 46 -4.20 -15.01 -6.19
C ILE A 46 -3.14 -16.04 -6.60
N THR A 47 -3.56 -17.15 -7.18
CA THR A 47 -2.64 -18.20 -7.64
C THR A 47 -1.67 -17.68 -8.69
N PHE A 48 -2.16 -16.87 -9.63
CA PHE A 48 -1.32 -16.29 -10.68
C PHE A 48 -0.25 -15.36 -10.11
N LEU A 49 -0.62 -14.49 -9.16
CA LEU A 49 0.29 -13.47 -8.62
C LEU A 49 1.22 -14.00 -7.53
N PHE A 50 0.71 -14.88 -6.66
CA PHE A 50 1.41 -15.31 -5.45
C PHE A 50 1.86 -16.76 -5.49
N GLY A 51 1.54 -17.49 -6.56
CA GLY A 51 1.91 -18.89 -6.72
C GLY A 51 1.16 -19.86 -5.81
N GLY A 52 0.07 -19.41 -5.17
CA GLY A 52 -0.74 -20.22 -4.28
C GLY A 52 -1.76 -19.38 -3.54
N LEU A 53 -2.59 -20.01 -2.72
CA LEU A 53 -3.57 -19.30 -1.90
C LEU A 53 -2.88 -18.45 -0.84
N THR A 54 -3.21 -17.18 -0.79
CA THR A 54 -2.69 -16.22 0.18
C THR A 54 -3.83 -15.58 0.94
N VAL A 55 -3.77 -15.60 2.26
CA VAL A 55 -4.77 -14.94 3.10
C VAL A 55 -4.63 -13.43 3.00
N GLY A 56 -5.77 -12.72 2.93
CA GLY A 56 -5.75 -11.26 2.93
C GLY A 56 -5.28 -10.62 1.64
N ALA A 57 -5.58 -11.24 0.49
CA ALA A 57 -5.31 -10.63 -0.81
C ALA A 57 -6.50 -9.79 -1.27
N TYR A 58 -6.23 -8.54 -1.63
CA TYR A 58 -7.27 -7.58 -2.01
C TYR A 58 -6.85 -6.78 -3.22
N VAL A 59 -7.85 -6.20 -3.89
CA VAL A 59 -7.63 -5.22 -4.96
C VAL A 59 -8.08 -3.87 -4.44
N VAL A 60 -7.17 -2.92 -4.40
CA VAL A 60 -7.41 -1.55 -3.93
C VAL A 60 -7.41 -0.62 -5.13
N ARG A 61 -8.50 0.13 -5.31
CA ARG A 61 -8.63 1.09 -6.42
C ARG A 61 -8.84 2.49 -5.87
N ILE A 62 -8.08 3.45 -6.39
CA ILE A 62 -8.23 4.87 -6.07
C ILE A 62 -8.60 5.65 -7.33
N GLN A 63 -9.20 6.83 -7.14
CA GLN A 63 -9.73 7.63 -8.25
C GLN A 63 -8.66 8.28 -9.11
N ASN A 64 -7.51 8.63 -8.51
CA ASN A 64 -6.42 9.32 -9.18
C ASN A 64 -5.13 8.52 -9.05
N HIS A 65 -4.15 8.80 -9.92
CA HIS A 65 -2.84 8.18 -9.80
C HIS A 65 -2.14 8.65 -8.53
N TYR A 66 -1.46 7.71 -7.87
CA TYR A 66 -0.64 7.98 -6.70
C TYR A 66 0.82 7.68 -7.06
N ASP A 67 1.58 8.73 -7.29
CA ASP A 67 2.96 8.63 -7.77
C ASP A 67 4.01 8.83 -6.68
N VAL A 68 3.58 9.13 -5.45
CA VAL A 68 4.51 9.32 -4.33
C VAL A 68 5.01 7.94 -3.86
N PRO A 69 6.33 7.76 -3.67
CA PRO A 69 6.85 6.50 -3.15
C PRO A 69 6.29 6.16 -1.78
N PHE A 70 6.04 4.89 -1.55
CA PHE A 70 5.56 4.37 -0.26
C PHE A 70 6.08 2.96 -0.04
N ASP A 71 6.07 2.49 1.21
CA ASP A 71 6.58 1.17 1.57
C ASP A 71 5.47 0.13 1.66
N TYR A 72 4.30 0.49 2.18
CA TYR A 72 3.16 -0.41 2.29
C TYR A 72 1.86 0.36 2.37
N LEU A 73 0.74 -0.37 2.22
CA LEU A 73 -0.60 0.16 2.42
C LEU A 73 -1.13 -0.28 3.78
N SER A 74 -1.97 0.55 4.38
CA SER A 74 -2.64 0.23 5.65
C SER A 74 -4.12 0.54 5.54
N PHE A 75 -4.95 -0.44 5.88
CA PHE A 75 -6.39 -0.25 5.99
C PHE A 75 -7.00 -1.33 6.89
N GLY A 76 -8.12 -1.00 7.53
CA GLY A 76 -8.80 -1.95 8.42
C GLY A 76 -7.94 -2.43 9.60
N GLY A 77 -6.97 -1.64 10.05
CA GLY A 77 -6.09 -1.99 11.15
C GLY A 77 -4.98 -2.97 10.81
N LYS A 78 -4.76 -3.25 9.54
CA LYS A 78 -3.72 -4.18 9.06
C LYS A 78 -2.87 -3.54 7.99
N ASN A 79 -1.66 -4.06 7.82
CA ASN A 79 -0.71 -3.61 6.82
C ASN A 79 -0.64 -4.59 5.65
N TYR A 80 -0.42 -4.07 4.45
CA TYR A 80 -0.43 -4.88 3.22
C TYR A 80 0.74 -4.51 2.34
N ASN A 81 1.38 -5.52 1.74
CA ASN A 81 2.41 -5.33 0.73
C ASN A 81 1.77 -5.26 -0.66
N VAL A 82 2.26 -4.33 -1.49
CA VAL A 82 1.82 -4.23 -2.88
C VAL A 82 2.61 -5.23 -3.73
N LYS A 83 1.89 -6.16 -4.35
CA LYS A 83 2.49 -7.13 -5.27
C LYS A 83 2.56 -6.56 -6.69
N ARG A 84 1.53 -5.85 -7.10
CA ARG A 84 1.46 -5.25 -8.43
C ARG A 84 0.63 -3.97 -8.36
N ASN A 85 1.02 -2.96 -9.13
CA ASN A 85 0.21 -1.78 -9.29
C ASN A 85 0.03 -1.48 -10.78
N ARG A 86 -1.07 -0.82 -11.11
CA ARG A 86 -1.42 -0.52 -12.47
C ARG A 86 -2.11 0.84 -12.55
N LYS A 87 -1.53 1.75 -13.31
CA LYS A 87 -2.14 3.05 -13.58
C LYS A 87 -3.06 2.89 -14.77
N LEU A 88 -4.33 3.20 -14.55
CA LEU A 88 -5.33 3.23 -15.59
C LEU A 88 -5.50 4.66 -16.10
N ARG A 89 -6.26 4.84 -17.17
CA ARG A 89 -6.53 6.18 -17.71
C ARG A 89 -7.11 7.10 -16.63
N ARG A 90 -8.03 6.56 -15.82
CA ARG A 90 -8.60 7.24 -14.66
C ARG A 90 -8.52 6.30 -13.47
N GLY A 91 -7.62 6.58 -12.55
CA GLY A 91 -7.47 5.77 -11.38
C GLY A 91 -6.19 4.96 -11.35
N HIS A 92 -5.97 4.32 -10.23
CA HIS A 92 -4.78 3.53 -9.96
C HIS A 92 -5.20 2.29 -9.17
N THR A 93 -4.77 1.12 -9.60
CA THR A 93 -5.14 -0.16 -8.99
C THR A 93 -3.91 -0.79 -8.36
N PHE A 94 -4.06 -1.23 -7.12
CA PHE A 94 -3.02 -1.94 -6.37
C PHE A 94 -3.52 -3.34 -6.02
N GLU A 95 -2.73 -4.34 -6.32
CA GLU A 95 -3.00 -5.71 -5.89
C GLU A 95 -2.10 -6.01 -4.71
N VAL A 96 -2.70 -6.28 -3.55
CA VAL A 96 -1.99 -6.33 -2.27
C VAL A 96 -2.27 -7.62 -1.52
N SER A 97 -1.36 -7.98 -0.61
CA SER A 97 -1.56 -9.09 0.33
C SER A 97 -1.19 -8.66 1.73
N GLU A 98 -1.82 -9.29 2.73
CA GLU A 98 -1.57 -8.97 4.13
C GLU A 98 -0.10 -9.19 4.48
N ARG A 99 0.47 -8.19 5.15
CA ARG A 99 1.84 -8.23 5.64
C ARG A 99 1.88 -8.93 6.99
N LEU A 100 2.60 -10.03 7.05
CA LEU A 100 2.75 -10.82 8.28
C LEU A 100 3.99 -10.43 9.07
#